data_3da98fe067bf6d141a945c0fe8235a4f
#
_entry.id   3da98fe067bf6d141a945c0fe8235a4f
#
_cell.length_a   1.000
_cell.length_b   1.000
_cell.length_c   1.000
_cell.angle_alpha   90.00
_cell.angle_beta   90.00
_cell.angle_gamma   90.00
#
_symmetry.space_group_name_H-M   'P 1'
#
loop_
_entity.id
_entity.type
_entity.pdbx_description
1 polymer ?
#
loop_
_entity_poly.entity_id
_entity_poly.type
_entity_poly.pdbx_seq_one_letter_code
_entity_poly.pdbx_strand_id
1 'polypeptide(L)'
;MLDRPPTPLHRGFSSLICLLLICGVLLSSSSQAVTEDLKIPNLGESSTSLFSADYEYQLGRMWLRSFRGQAPLLNDPLMHSYLENLVFELVQHSELQDRRIELVIVDNPTINAFAVPGGVIGVHSGLFQYAETEDEFATVMA
;
A
#
# COMPACT_ATOMS: atom_id res chain seq x y z
N MET A 1 29.98 -90.90 13.76
CA MET A 1 30.60 -89.72 14.34
C MET A 1 30.51 -88.62 13.31
N LEU A 2 29.45 -87.85 13.41
CA LEU A 2 29.02 -86.90 12.35
C LEU A 2 29.30 -85.48 12.88
N ASP A 3 30.25 -84.88 12.25
CA ASP A 3 30.64 -83.46 12.49
C ASP A 3 29.71 -82.57 11.76
N ARG A 4 28.99 -81.66 12.52
CA ARG A 4 28.14 -80.68 11.91
C ARG A 4 28.88 -79.31 11.90
N PRO A 5 28.99 -78.63 10.79
CA PRO A 5 29.60 -77.31 10.77
C PRO A 5 28.65 -76.26 11.35
N PRO A 6 29.15 -75.17 12.01
CA PRO A 6 28.35 -74.13 12.60
C PRO A 6 27.74 -73.23 11.52
N THR A 7 26.49 -72.91 11.69
CA THR A 7 25.69 -71.98 10.84
C THR A 7 26.11 -70.52 11.09
N PRO A 8 26.30 -69.70 10.03
CA PRO A 8 26.66 -68.31 10.16
C PRO A 8 25.39 -67.44 10.37
N LEU A 9 24.98 -67.25 11.61
CA LEU A 9 23.81 -66.39 11.95
C LEU A 9 24.14 -64.87 12.07
N HIS A 10 25.38 -64.43 11.83
CA HIS A 10 25.78 -63.08 12.04
C HIS A 10 25.79 -62.15 10.83
N ARG A 11 25.58 -62.66 9.62
CA ARG A 11 25.67 -61.83 8.38
C ARG A 11 24.41 -60.98 8.10
N GLY A 12 23.24 -61.42 8.55
CA GLY A 12 21.99 -60.71 8.32
C GLY A 12 21.74 -59.49 9.22
N PHE A 13 22.24 -59.56 10.46
CA PHE A 13 22.00 -58.52 11.45
C PHE A 13 22.81 -57.23 11.18
N SER A 14 24.03 -57.38 10.73
CA SER A 14 24.90 -56.24 10.36
C SER A 14 24.39 -55.49 9.14
N SER A 15 23.80 -56.18 8.16
CA SER A 15 23.24 -55.57 6.95
C SER A 15 21.97 -54.75 7.25
N LEU A 16 21.16 -55.25 8.20
CA LEU A 16 19.92 -54.53 8.59
C LEU A 16 20.22 -53.22 9.37
N ILE A 17 21.25 -53.27 10.20
CA ILE A 17 21.68 -52.06 10.97
C ILE A 17 22.30 -51.02 10.04
N CYS A 18 23.09 -51.41 9.03
CA CYS A 18 23.60 -50.49 8.03
C CYS A 18 22.48 -49.85 7.18
N LEU A 19 21.44 -50.60 6.82
CA LEU A 19 20.30 -50.09 6.04
C LEU A 19 19.49 -49.06 6.86
N LEU A 20 19.29 -49.30 8.16
CA LEU A 20 18.60 -48.35 9.06
C LEU A 20 19.42 -47.09 9.28
N LEU A 21 20.75 -47.15 9.39
CA LEU A 21 21.59 -45.96 9.54
C LEU A 21 21.63 -45.11 8.24
N ILE A 22 21.61 -45.71 7.07
CA ILE A 22 21.57 -45.00 5.78
C ILE A 22 20.21 -44.32 5.59
N CYS A 23 19.11 -44.95 6.02
CA CYS A 23 17.77 -44.38 5.95
C CYS A 23 17.60 -43.16 6.90
N GLY A 24 18.27 -43.19 8.08
CA GLY A 24 18.26 -42.09 9.03
C GLY A 24 18.99 -40.83 8.54
N VAL A 25 20.05 -41.00 7.72
CA VAL A 25 20.80 -39.85 7.17
C VAL A 25 20.06 -39.17 6.02
N LEU A 26 19.22 -39.89 5.29
CA LEU A 26 18.43 -39.33 4.18
C LEU A 26 17.20 -38.56 4.62
N LEU A 27 16.77 -38.66 5.89
CA LEU A 27 15.63 -37.94 6.45
C LEU A 27 16.02 -36.61 7.11
N SER A 28 17.32 -36.27 7.17
CA SER A 28 17.77 -34.96 7.64
C SER A 28 17.73 -33.91 6.53
N SER A 29 16.63 -33.83 5.81
CA SER A 29 16.33 -32.67 4.97
C SER A 29 16.06 -31.50 5.92
N SER A 30 17.12 -30.71 6.19
CA SER A 30 17.00 -29.40 6.82
C SER A 30 16.03 -28.59 5.99
N SER A 31 14.78 -28.44 6.47
CA SER A 31 13.90 -27.38 6.02
C SER A 31 14.57 -26.06 6.38
N GLN A 32 15.38 -25.53 5.50
CA GLN A 32 15.68 -24.12 5.52
C GLN A 32 14.35 -23.44 5.23
N ALA A 33 13.73 -22.91 6.26
CA ALA A 33 12.70 -21.90 6.10
C ALA A 33 13.40 -20.72 5.42
N VAL A 34 13.26 -20.65 4.10
CA VAL A 34 13.47 -19.41 3.37
C VAL A 34 12.40 -18.49 3.90
N THR A 35 12.75 -17.68 4.89
CA THR A 35 12.04 -16.43 5.15
C THR A 35 12.37 -15.55 3.93
N GLU A 36 11.71 -15.79 2.79
CA GLU A 36 11.51 -14.72 1.85
C GLU A 36 10.86 -13.62 2.67
N ASP A 37 11.62 -12.57 2.87
CA ASP A 37 11.09 -11.28 3.32
C ASP A 37 10.01 -10.94 2.27
N LEU A 38 8.77 -11.33 2.58
CA LEU A 38 7.59 -11.00 1.79
C LEU A 38 7.50 -9.48 1.92
N LYS A 39 8.31 -8.80 1.10
CA LYS A 39 8.14 -7.38 0.82
C LYS A 39 6.75 -7.28 0.20
N ILE A 40 5.75 -7.09 1.07
CA ILE A 40 4.38 -6.84 0.66
C ILE A 40 4.50 -5.65 -0.30
N PRO A 41 4.18 -5.83 -1.60
CA PRO A 41 4.18 -4.68 -2.51
C PRO A 41 3.28 -3.63 -1.89
N ASN A 42 3.84 -2.47 -1.66
CA ASN A 42 3.05 -1.34 -1.18
C ASN A 42 2.01 -1.08 -2.27
N LEU A 43 0.76 -1.45 -2.02
CA LEU A 43 -0.33 -1.35 -2.99
C LEU A 43 -0.56 0.11 -3.46
N GLY A 44 0.04 1.07 -2.75
CA GLY A 44 0.06 2.48 -3.15
C GLY A 44 1.14 2.83 -4.20
N GLU A 45 2.24 2.05 -4.30
CA GLU A 45 3.33 2.36 -5.25
C GLU A 45 3.09 1.79 -6.66
N SER A 46 2.27 0.75 -6.80
CA SER A 46 2.11 0.06 -8.09
C SER A 46 1.28 0.82 -9.12
N SER A 47 0.49 1.80 -8.71
CA SER A 47 -0.27 2.64 -9.65
C SER A 47 0.53 3.89 -10.09
N THR A 48 1.41 4.39 -9.24
CA THR A 48 2.26 5.55 -9.53
C THR A 48 3.42 5.23 -10.47
N SER A 49 3.83 3.98 -10.58
CA SER A 49 4.92 3.58 -11.47
C SER A 49 4.55 3.49 -12.96
N LEU A 50 3.27 3.50 -13.29
CA LEU A 50 2.80 3.38 -14.68
C LEU A 50 2.76 4.72 -15.43
N PHE A 51 2.68 5.82 -14.71
CA PHE A 51 2.65 7.16 -15.29
C PHE A 51 3.71 8.05 -14.64
N SER A 52 4.34 8.89 -15.44
CA SER A 52 5.22 9.93 -14.88
C SER A 52 4.39 10.97 -14.11
N ALA A 53 4.96 11.57 -13.07
CA ALA A 53 4.29 12.63 -12.29
C ALA A 53 3.80 13.79 -13.19
N ASP A 54 4.54 14.09 -14.27
CA ASP A 54 4.13 15.10 -15.23
C ASP A 54 2.92 14.70 -16.07
N TYR A 55 2.77 13.43 -16.42
CA TYR A 55 1.58 12.93 -17.10
C TYR A 55 0.35 13.00 -16.20
N GLU A 56 0.48 12.57 -14.96
CA GLU A 56 -0.61 12.66 -13.97
C GLU A 56 -1.02 14.12 -13.74
N TYR A 57 -0.05 15.02 -13.62
CA TYR A 57 -0.30 16.45 -13.48
C TYR A 57 -1.09 17.00 -14.68
N GLN A 58 -0.71 16.67 -15.90
CA GLN A 58 -1.43 17.11 -17.10
C GLN A 58 -2.85 16.56 -17.16
N LEU A 59 -3.03 15.29 -16.78
CA LEU A 59 -4.35 14.65 -16.70
C LEU A 59 -5.25 15.38 -15.71
N GLY A 60 -4.72 15.68 -14.51
CA GLY A 60 -5.42 16.48 -13.50
C GLY A 60 -5.83 17.86 -14.02
N ARG A 61 -4.94 18.53 -14.76
CA ARG A 61 -5.27 19.85 -15.37
C ARG A 61 -6.36 19.76 -16.43
N MET A 62 -6.38 18.71 -17.25
CA MET A 62 -7.45 18.48 -18.23
C MET A 62 -8.78 18.20 -17.51
N TRP A 63 -8.77 17.33 -16.54
CA TRP A 63 -9.94 17.02 -15.72
C TRP A 63 -10.49 18.29 -15.07
N LEU A 64 -9.64 19.08 -14.42
CA LEU A 64 -10.01 20.30 -13.71
C LEU A 64 -10.67 21.33 -14.64
N ARG A 65 -10.15 21.50 -15.86
CA ARG A 65 -10.79 22.39 -16.86
C ARG A 65 -12.20 21.94 -17.19
N SER A 66 -12.40 20.65 -17.40
CA SER A 66 -13.73 20.09 -17.67
C SER A 66 -14.67 20.26 -16.47
N PHE A 67 -14.14 19.98 -15.28
CA PHE A 67 -14.89 20.06 -14.02
C PHE A 67 -15.35 21.50 -13.73
N ARG A 68 -14.46 22.49 -13.91
CA ARG A 68 -14.77 23.92 -13.73
C ARG A 68 -15.86 24.42 -14.67
N GLY A 69 -16.04 23.79 -15.82
CA GLY A 69 -17.12 24.11 -16.77
C GLY A 69 -18.48 23.51 -16.41
N GLN A 70 -18.54 22.57 -15.49
CA GLN A 70 -19.74 21.78 -15.21
C GLN A 70 -20.20 21.85 -13.75
N ALA A 71 -19.27 21.99 -12.81
CA ALA A 71 -19.57 22.01 -11.39
C ALA A 71 -19.85 23.45 -10.88
N PRO A 72 -20.80 23.62 -9.97
CA PRO A 72 -20.99 24.88 -9.27
C PRO A 72 -19.81 25.09 -8.31
N LEU A 73 -18.92 26.02 -8.62
CA LEU A 73 -17.78 26.32 -7.79
C LEU A 73 -18.04 27.55 -6.91
N LEU A 74 -17.59 27.46 -5.67
CA LEU A 74 -17.58 28.55 -4.72
C LEU A 74 -16.23 29.25 -4.77
N ASN A 75 -16.24 30.54 -5.15
CA ASN A 75 -15.03 31.37 -5.23
C ASN A 75 -14.99 32.35 -4.07
N ASP A 76 -14.92 31.86 -2.84
CA ASP A 76 -14.75 32.66 -1.63
C ASP A 76 -13.25 32.73 -1.28
N PRO A 77 -12.62 33.91 -1.29
CA PRO A 77 -11.21 34.07 -1.01
C PRO A 77 -10.80 33.64 0.40
N LEU A 78 -11.69 33.81 1.40
CA LEU A 78 -11.39 33.44 2.78
C LEU A 78 -11.39 31.93 2.94
N MET A 79 -12.37 31.25 2.37
CA MET A 79 -12.45 29.79 2.38
C MET A 79 -11.28 29.19 1.62
N HIS A 80 -10.90 29.76 0.48
CA HIS A 80 -9.73 29.32 -0.26
C HIS A 80 -8.44 29.48 0.54
N SER A 81 -8.20 30.64 1.13
CA SER A 81 -7.00 30.89 1.93
C SER A 81 -6.91 29.97 3.16
N TYR A 82 -8.04 29.71 3.81
CA TYR A 82 -8.11 28.75 4.90
C TYR A 82 -7.72 27.33 4.43
N LEU A 83 -8.34 26.87 3.35
CA LEU A 83 -8.10 25.54 2.79
C LEU A 83 -6.64 25.38 2.30
N GLU A 84 -6.08 26.39 1.66
CA GLU A 84 -4.69 26.41 1.22
C GLU A 84 -3.72 26.27 2.39
N ASN A 85 -3.93 27.00 3.48
CA ASN A 85 -3.09 26.91 4.68
C ASN A 85 -3.17 25.52 5.31
N LEU A 86 -4.37 24.99 5.50
CA LEU A 86 -4.58 23.67 6.08
C LEU A 86 -3.93 22.57 5.23
N VAL A 87 -4.19 22.56 3.93
CA VAL A 87 -3.62 21.57 3.02
C VAL A 87 -2.09 21.69 2.95
N PHE A 88 -1.55 22.92 2.98
CA PHE A 88 -0.11 23.14 3.02
C PHE A 88 0.54 22.51 4.26
N GLU A 89 -0.09 22.64 5.43
CA GLU A 89 0.39 22.01 6.66
C GLU A 89 0.33 20.49 6.57
N LEU A 90 -0.78 19.93 6.10
CA LEU A 90 -0.92 18.47 5.92
C LEU A 90 0.12 17.91 4.97
N VAL A 91 0.37 18.59 3.85
CA VAL A 91 1.35 18.17 2.84
C VAL A 91 2.79 18.20 3.36
N GLN A 92 3.13 19.13 4.25
CA GLN A 92 4.46 19.17 4.86
C GLN A 92 4.77 17.90 5.67
N HIS A 93 3.75 17.29 6.27
CA HIS A 93 3.86 16.09 7.09
C HIS A 93 3.54 14.79 6.31
N SER A 94 3.27 14.90 5.01
CA SER A 94 2.98 13.78 4.13
C SER A 94 4.22 13.27 3.38
N GLU A 95 4.13 12.05 2.83
CA GLU A 95 5.15 11.45 1.97
C GLU A 95 4.99 11.84 0.48
N LEU A 96 4.15 12.84 0.17
CA LEU A 96 3.91 13.27 -1.20
C LEU A 96 5.18 13.78 -1.87
N GLN A 97 5.55 13.15 -3.01
CA GLN A 97 6.70 13.53 -3.82
C GLN A 97 6.40 14.76 -4.68
N ASP A 98 5.21 14.81 -5.28
CA ASP A 98 4.73 15.95 -6.07
C ASP A 98 3.78 16.80 -5.23
N ARG A 99 4.21 18.01 -4.93
CA ARG A 99 3.46 18.95 -4.08
C ARG A 99 2.71 20.03 -4.89
N ARG A 100 2.54 19.81 -6.19
CA ARG A 100 1.74 20.68 -7.06
C ARG A 100 0.26 20.43 -6.82
N ILE A 101 -0.32 21.08 -5.84
CA ILE A 101 -1.73 20.92 -5.45
C ILE A 101 -2.56 22.07 -6.01
N GLU A 102 -3.74 21.73 -6.48
CA GLU A 102 -4.78 22.65 -6.91
C GLU A 102 -6.05 22.37 -6.14
N LEU A 103 -6.64 23.39 -5.54
CA LEU A 103 -7.81 23.29 -4.69
C LEU A 103 -9.05 23.82 -5.41
N VAL A 104 -10.17 23.14 -5.23
CA VAL A 104 -11.48 23.62 -5.67
C VAL A 104 -12.50 23.44 -4.58
N ILE A 105 -13.34 24.46 -4.36
CA ILE A 105 -14.47 24.38 -3.45
C ILE A 105 -15.74 24.26 -4.30
N VAL A 106 -16.46 23.16 -4.09
CA VAL A 106 -17.73 22.91 -4.79
C VAL A 106 -18.87 23.44 -3.95
N ASP A 107 -19.75 24.24 -4.53
CA ASP A 107 -20.98 24.68 -3.87
C ASP A 107 -21.97 23.52 -3.78
N ASN A 108 -21.78 22.71 -2.75
CA ASN A 108 -22.61 21.54 -2.48
C ASN A 108 -22.73 21.35 -0.96
N PRO A 109 -23.96 21.30 -0.40
CA PRO A 109 -24.17 21.20 1.04
C PRO A 109 -23.84 19.83 1.65
N THR A 110 -23.44 18.84 0.86
CA THR A 110 -23.03 17.52 1.40
C THR A 110 -21.65 17.59 2.02
N ILE A 111 -21.42 16.76 3.03
CA ILE A 111 -20.09 16.56 3.63
C ILE A 111 -19.29 15.66 2.70
N ASN A 112 -18.33 16.22 1.99
CA ASN A 112 -17.48 15.44 1.08
C ASN A 112 -16.17 16.17 0.77
N ALA A 113 -15.11 15.38 0.55
CA ALA A 113 -13.87 15.79 -0.07
C ALA A 113 -13.41 14.68 -1.03
N PHE A 114 -12.68 15.03 -2.08
CA PHE A 114 -12.19 14.07 -3.07
C PHE A 114 -10.84 14.50 -3.62
N ALA A 115 -10.03 13.54 -4.03
CA ALA A 115 -8.77 13.76 -4.71
C ALA A 115 -8.81 13.17 -6.12
N VAL A 116 -8.16 13.85 -7.06
CA VAL A 116 -7.99 13.41 -8.45
C VAL A 116 -6.49 13.32 -8.75
N PRO A 117 -6.03 12.33 -9.52
CA PRO A 117 -4.64 12.25 -9.95
C PRO A 117 -4.14 13.57 -10.50
N GLY A 118 -2.87 13.90 -10.24
CA GLY A 118 -2.27 15.17 -10.63
C GLY A 118 -2.49 16.32 -9.64
N GLY A 119 -2.75 15.98 -8.36
CA GLY A 119 -2.74 16.92 -7.25
C GLY A 119 -3.98 17.81 -7.16
N VAL A 120 -5.12 17.40 -7.72
CA VAL A 120 -6.37 18.16 -7.57
C VAL A 120 -7.13 17.65 -6.36
N ILE A 121 -7.47 18.54 -5.44
CA ILE A 121 -8.30 18.27 -4.27
C ILE A 121 -9.56 19.13 -4.35
N GLY A 122 -10.71 18.47 -4.22
CA GLY A 122 -12.00 19.13 -4.19
C GLY A 122 -12.68 18.97 -2.83
N VAL A 123 -13.27 20.04 -2.33
CA VAL A 123 -13.98 20.06 -1.06
C VAL A 123 -15.37 20.65 -1.26
N HIS A 124 -16.39 20.01 -0.73
CA HIS A 124 -17.74 20.53 -0.75
C HIS A 124 -17.93 21.60 0.32
N SER A 125 -18.71 22.63 0.01
CA SER A 125 -19.04 23.72 0.95
C SER A 125 -19.70 23.19 2.24
N GLY A 126 -20.41 22.07 2.16
CA GLY A 126 -20.98 21.42 3.34
C GLY A 126 -19.96 21.03 4.40
N LEU A 127 -18.73 20.64 4.00
CA LEU A 127 -17.70 20.30 4.98
C LEU A 127 -17.34 21.49 5.87
N PHE A 128 -17.26 22.70 5.32
CA PHE A 128 -17.03 23.93 6.10
C PHE A 128 -18.19 24.29 7.05
N GLN A 129 -19.40 23.82 6.73
CA GLN A 129 -20.59 24.11 7.54
C GLN A 129 -20.78 23.13 8.69
N TYR A 130 -20.32 21.88 8.52
CA TYR A 130 -20.58 20.79 9.47
C TYR A 130 -19.39 20.43 10.34
N ALA A 131 -18.16 20.70 9.91
CA ALA A 131 -17.00 20.54 10.79
C ALA A 131 -17.05 21.61 11.90
N GLU A 132 -17.15 21.15 13.14
CA GLU A 132 -17.23 22.04 14.30
C GLU A 132 -15.85 22.55 14.73
N THR A 133 -14.79 21.81 14.35
CA THR A 133 -13.40 22.11 14.67
C THR A 133 -12.49 21.93 13.45
N GLU A 134 -11.33 22.59 13.48
CA GLU A 134 -10.29 22.41 12.48
C GLU A 134 -9.76 20.98 12.46
N ASP A 135 -9.65 20.31 13.62
CA ASP A 135 -9.21 18.94 13.73
C ASP A 135 -10.16 17.97 13.01
N GLU A 136 -11.47 18.21 13.10
CA GLU A 136 -12.46 17.41 12.37
C GLU A 136 -12.34 17.63 10.87
N PHE A 137 -12.19 18.89 10.44
CA PHE A 137 -11.98 19.21 9.03
C PHE A 137 -10.69 18.56 8.51
N ALA A 138 -9.58 18.71 9.22
CA ALA A 138 -8.28 18.14 8.88
C ALA A 138 -8.32 16.61 8.80
N THR A 139 -9.08 15.96 9.69
CA THR A 139 -9.24 14.49 9.68
C THR A 139 -9.90 13.98 8.40
N VAL A 140 -10.84 14.75 7.82
CA VAL A 140 -11.46 14.39 6.53
C VAL A 140 -10.49 14.61 5.38
N MET A 141 -9.57 15.57 5.50
CA MET A 141 -8.63 15.95 4.44
C MET A 141 -7.35 15.11 4.41
N ALA A 142 -6.97 14.47 5.53
CA ALA A 142 -5.77 13.65 5.67
C ALA A 142 -5.94 12.23 5.10
#